data_90d06285ae71ea8283aa04ffbf26100c
#
_entry.id   90d06285ae71ea8283aa04ffbf26100c
#
_cell.length_a   1.000
_cell.length_b   1.000
_cell.length_c   1.000
_cell.angle_alpha   90.00
_cell.angle_beta   90.00
_cell.angle_gamma   90.00
#
_symmetry.space_group_name_H-M   'P 1'
#
loop_
_entity.id
_entity.type
_entity.pdbx_description
1 polymer ?
#
loop_
_entity_poly.entity_id
_entity_poly.type
_entity_poly.pdbx_seq_one_letter_code
_entity_poly.pdbx_strand_id
1 'polypeptide(L)'
;MRMSKPSSEYWADRLSRQNQRIGDKTIQEMEARLRQYYRAASADISREAEALYQKVLADAENGEVRPNDLYRLDRMYHLQSKVHDRLQELGVLEIELLGNKLQKLAELVDNNTVSGLPDAAKNSPWAVLPREQAEAIVTRIWCADGENWSDRIWANKSALQHRLEKGLVDCIVRGVKNDVLAKTLMDAFGVGYREASRIARTETAHVQAEAEAAALEREGYEKYRFVNATDGRTCGECGRLNGKVFLMAERRAGVNFPPIHPNCRGRIVAVVTFADGTEVQPVIRGQKQKEQAAEKPIEKLSKSAIMQSSGKVGDTADGSTITGVSKIDINDESAVQSSLDDFAKQYADAPIEHARVITPNGTVYDISGVDGAVNPAVVSKNELAGSQIIHNHPVPDGETVADSFSVYDFRFAAQYKTGRNYLATGEWRHSFEIIGDMSGKEAETLYKSCKEAVKDRAWETGISIEYEQLETMREIGKTGRVKFNEHG
;
A
#
# COMPACT_ATOMS: atom_id res chain seq x y z
N MET A 1 39.75 8.98 9.71
CA MET A 1 38.91 9.94 8.99
C MET A 1 37.57 10.00 9.75
N ARG A 2 37.27 11.07 10.49
CA ARG A 2 35.97 11.24 11.16
C ARG A 2 34.94 11.49 10.06
N MET A 3 34.05 10.54 9.82
CA MET A 3 32.87 10.82 9.01
C MET A 3 32.12 11.98 9.68
N SER A 4 31.96 13.10 8.98
CA SER A 4 31.12 14.21 9.44
C SER A 4 29.71 13.66 9.65
N LYS A 5 29.10 13.90 10.85
CA LYS A 5 27.70 13.56 11.08
C LYS A 5 26.85 14.19 9.94
N PRO A 6 25.88 13.46 9.40
CA PRO A 6 24.99 14.04 8.37
C PRO A 6 24.35 15.31 8.92
N SER A 7 24.24 16.35 8.09
CA SER A 7 23.62 17.61 8.48
C SER A 7 22.13 17.39 8.84
N SER A 8 21.56 18.24 9.68
CA SER A 8 20.13 18.24 10.00
C SER A 8 19.25 18.32 8.74
N GLU A 9 19.72 18.96 7.68
CA GLU A 9 19.10 19.02 6.36
C GLU A 9 18.98 17.65 5.69
N TYR A 10 20.02 16.83 5.79
CA TYR A 10 19.99 15.46 5.27
C TYR A 10 18.88 14.63 5.91
N TRP A 11 18.71 14.75 7.22
CA TRP A 11 17.67 14.02 7.96
C TRP A 11 16.27 14.51 7.60
N ALA A 12 16.06 15.83 7.55
CA ALA A 12 14.77 16.41 7.19
C ALA A 12 14.32 16.03 5.77
N ASP A 13 15.23 16.08 4.80
CA ASP A 13 14.95 15.68 3.41
C ASP A 13 14.74 14.17 3.28
N ARG A 14 15.50 13.35 4.00
CA ARG A 14 15.31 11.91 4.06
C ARG A 14 13.94 11.55 4.62
N LEU A 15 13.56 12.13 5.75
CA LEU A 15 12.29 11.92 6.41
C LEU A 15 11.11 12.30 5.49
N SER A 16 11.15 13.47 4.90
CA SER A 16 10.13 13.94 3.97
C SER A 16 9.97 13.01 2.76
N ARG A 17 11.08 12.46 2.23
CA ARG A 17 11.02 11.48 1.13
C ARG A 17 10.46 10.13 1.58
N GLN A 18 10.74 9.69 2.80
CA GLN A 18 10.16 8.46 3.34
C GLN A 18 8.65 8.62 3.52
N ASN A 19 8.20 9.71 4.16
CA ASN A 19 6.77 10.01 4.30
C ASN A 19 6.07 10.11 2.93
N GLN A 20 6.74 10.70 1.92
CA GLN A 20 6.19 10.73 0.57
C GLN A 20 5.97 9.31 0.00
N ARG A 21 6.94 8.40 0.18
CA ARG A 21 6.80 7.02 -0.31
C ARG A 21 5.64 6.29 0.37
N ILE A 22 5.46 6.49 1.68
CA ILE A 22 4.32 5.94 2.42
C ILE A 22 3.01 6.46 1.82
N GLY A 23 2.88 7.76 1.59
CA GLY A 23 1.71 8.37 0.96
C GLY A 23 1.48 7.86 -0.46
N ASP A 24 2.52 7.80 -1.30
CA ASP A 24 2.42 7.32 -2.68
C ASP A 24 1.97 5.85 -2.74
N LYS A 25 2.49 4.99 -1.86
CA LYS A 25 2.07 3.59 -1.73
C LYS A 25 0.59 3.50 -1.33
N THR A 26 0.18 4.25 -0.32
CA THR A 26 -1.22 4.31 0.14
C THR A 26 -2.16 4.72 -0.99
N ILE A 27 -1.79 5.74 -1.78
CA ILE A 27 -2.56 6.16 -2.96
C ILE A 27 -2.68 5.02 -3.97
N GLN A 28 -1.57 4.35 -4.31
CA GLN A 28 -1.57 3.26 -5.27
C GLN A 28 -2.50 2.11 -4.85
N GLU A 29 -2.47 1.74 -3.58
CA GLU A 29 -3.32 0.70 -3.02
C GLU A 29 -4.81 1.08 -3.06
N MET A 30 -5.15 2.30 -2.63
CA MET A 30 -6.53 2.81 -2.69
C MET A 30 -7.02 2.86 -4.14
N GLU A 31 -6.24 3.41 -5.07
CA GLU A 31 -6.63 3.48 -6.48
C GLU A 31 -6.82 2.11 -7.13
N ALA A 32 -5.98 1.13 -6.78
CA ALA A 32 -6.13 -0.24 -7.27
C ALA A 32 -7.46 -0.86 -6.80
N ARG A 33 -7.82 -0.68 -5.52
CA ARG A 33 -9.08 -1.16 -4.96
C ARG A 33 -10.29 -0.40 -5.51
N LEU A 34 -10.23 0.92 -5.55
CA LEU A 34 -11.28 1.74 -6.17
C LEU A 34 -11.55 1.31 -7.61
N ARG A 35 -10.50 1.06 -8.39
CA ARG A 35 -10.64 0.58 -9.77
C ARG A 35 -11.37 -0.76 -9.85
N GLN A 36 -11.11 -1.68 -8.92
CA GLN A 36 -11.82 -2.97 -8.84
C GLN A 36 -13.29 -2.74 -8.50
N TYR A 37 -13.60 -1.94 -7.49
CA TYR A 37 -14.98 -1.64 -7.07
C TYR A 37 -15.80 -1.00 -8.19
N TYR A 38 -15.24 0.01 -8.87
CA TYR A 38 -15.92 0.67 -9.98
C TYR A 38 -16.11 -0.23 -11.19
N ARG A 39 -15.15 -1.11 -11.49
CA ARG A 39 -15.30 -2.12 -12.56
C ARG A 39 -16.38 -3.13 -12.24
N ALA A 40 -16.43 -3.62 -11.00
CA ALA A 40 -17.46 -4.57 -10.57
C ALA A 40 -18.84 -3.92 -10.66
N ALA A 41 -19.03 -2.72 -10.08
CA ALA A 41 -20.29 -2.01 -10.14
C ALA A 41 -20.73 -1.70 -11.58
N SER A 42 -19.79 -1.30 -12.46
CA SER A 42 -20.07 -1.08 -13.88
C SER A 42 -20.52 -2.35 -14.58
N ALA A 43 -19.88 -3.49 -14.33
CA ALA A 43 -20.24 -4.76 -14.94
C ALA A 43 -21.62 -5.25 -14.48
N ASP A 44 -21.94 -5.07 -13.19
CA ASP A 44 -23.24 -5.47 -12.63
C ASP A 44 -24.37 -4.65 -13.25
N ILE A 45 -24.25 -3.32 -13.26
CA ILE A 45 -25.27 -2.43 -13.85
C ILE A 45 -25.39 -2.64 -15.35
N SER A 46 -24.29 -2.91 -16.07
CA SER A 46 -24.34 -3.22 -17.50
C SER A 46 -25.11 -4.51 -17.77
N ARG A 47 -24.91 -5.56 -16.94
CA ARG A 47 -25.69 -6.82 -17.09
C ARG A 47 -27.18 -6.62 -16.83
N GLU A 48 -27.55 -5.85 -15.82
CA GLU A 48 -28.97 -5.55 -15.52
C GLU A 48 -29.62 -4.74 -16.64
N ALA A 49 -28.90 -3.74 -17.16
CA ALA A 49 -29.37 -2.91 -18.29
C ALA A 49 -29.54 -3.75 -19.57
N GLU A 50 -28.57 -4.63 -19.87
CA GLU A 50 -28.64 -5.55 -21.01
C GLU A 50 -29.80 -6.54 -20.89
N ALA A 51 -29.97 -7.15 -19.71
CA ALA A 51 -31.07 -8.06 -19.44
C ALA A 51 -32.45 -7.39 -19.61
N LEU A 52 -32.56 -6.15 -19.16
CA LEU A 52 -33.77 -5.34 -19.39
C LEU A 52 -33.98 -5.08 -20.88
N TYR A 53 -32.94 -4.68 -21.60
CA TYR A 53 -33.01 -4.40 -23.04
C TYR A 53 -33.45 -5.64 -23.84
N GLN A 54 -32.90 -6.82 -23.53
CA GLN A 54 -33.30 -8.08 -24.17
C GLN A 54 -34.77 -8.44 -23.90
N LYS A 55 -35.28 -8.20 -22.69
CA LYS A 55 -36.71 -8.39 -22.37
C LYS A 55 -37.59 -7.44 -23.16
N VAL A 56 -37.18 -6.20 -23.30
CA VAL A 56 -37.92 -5.20 -24.09
C VAL A 56 -37.95 -5.55 -25.58
N LEU A 57 -36.81 -6.03 -26.13
CA LEU A 57 -36.74 -6.52 -27.51
C LEU A 57 -37.64 -7.74 -27.76
N ALA A 58 -37.71 -8.65 -26.79
CA ALA A 58 -38.54 -9.85 -26.86
C ALA A 58 -40.06 -9.53 -26.84
N ASP A 59 -40.42 -8.45 -26.15
CA ASP A 59 -41.82 -8.00 -26.02
C ASP A 59 -42.23 -7.01 -27.18
N ALA A 60 -41.25 -6.60 -27.99
CA ALA A 60 -41.51 -5.65 -29.08
C ALA A 60 -42.19 -6.33 -30.27
N GLU A 61 -43.39 -5.89 -30.63
CA GLU A 61 -44.06 -6.32 -31.86
C GLU A 61 -43.22 -5.86 -33.08
N ASN A 62 -42.83 -6.81 -33.94
CA ASN A 62 -42.02 -6.61 -35.14
C ASN A 62 -40.56 -6.20 -34.93
N GLY A 63 -39.97 -6.40 -33.71
CA GLY A 63 -38.56 -6.10 -33.46
C GLY A 63 -38.20 -4.60 -33.34
N GLU A 64 -39.20 -3.72 -33.38
CA GLU A 64 -39.04 -2.29 -33.12
C GLU A 64 -39.48 -1.95 -31.69
N VAL A 65 -38.51 -1.52 -30.89
CA VAL A 65 -38.75 -1.06 -29.52
C VAL A 65 -39.40 0.34 -29.59
N ARG A 66 -40.65 0.41 -29.14
CA ARG A 66 -41.35 1.71 -29.02
C ARG A 66 -41.01 2.33 -27.66
N PRO A 67 -40.91 3.68 -27.55
CA PRO A 67 -40.73 4.36 -26.25
C PRO A 67 -41.69 3.91 -25.14
N ASN A 68 -42.97 3.64 -25.52
CA ASN A 68 -43.98 3.15 -24.56
C ASN A 68 -43.71 1.74 -23.99
N ASP A 69 -43.01 0.86 -24.70
CA ASP A 69 -42.67 -0.49 -24.24
C ASP A 69 -41.61 -0.45 -23.17
N LEU A 70 -40.78 0.59 -23.17
CA LEU A 70 -39.76 0.89 -22.19
C LEU A 70 -40.33 1.63 -20.96
N TYR A 71 -41.34 2.47 -21.19
CA TYR A 71 -42.11 3.19 -20.17
C TYR A 71 -43.14 2.33 -19.43
N ARG A 72 -43.12 1.03 -19.56
CA ARG A 72 -43.74 0.21 -18.50
C ARG A 72 -43.02 0.52 -17.24
N LEU A 73 -43.62 1.43 -16.46
CA LEU A 73 -43.10 2.10 -15.25
C LEU A 73 -42.30 1.16 -14.30
N ASP A 74 -42.75 -0.07 -14.18
CA ASP A 74 -42.13 -1.06 -13.29
C ASP A 74 -40.69 -1.47 -13.69
N ARG A 75 -40.35 -1.51 -14.96
CA ARG A 75 -39.05 -1.97 -15.44
C ARG A 75 -37.95 -0.93 -15.25
N MET A 76 -38.24 0.33 -15.56
CA MET A 76 -37.30 1.44 -15.34
C MET A 76 -37.09 1.69 -13.85
N TYR A 77 -38.17 1.67 -13.06
CA TYR A 77 -38.06 1.78 -11.60
C TYR A 77 -37.19 0.67 -11.01
N HIS A 78 -37.35 -0.56 -11.49
CA HIS A 78 -36.52 -1.67 -11.03
C HIS A 78 -35.04 -1.45 -11.36
N LEU A 79 -34.72 -1.02 -12.57
CA LEU A 79 -33.32 -0.72 -12.97
C LEU A 79 -32.75 0.46 -12.19
N GLN A 80 -33.54 1.53 -11.97
CA GLN A 80 -33.12 2.68 -11.17
C GLN A 80 -32.86 2.28 -9.73
N SER A 81 -33.71 1.43 -9.13
CA SER A 81 -33.49 0.88 -7.79
C SER A 81 -32.19 0.09 -7.73
N LYS A 82 -31.91 -0.79 -8.71
CA LYS A 82 -30.66 -1.55 -8.78
C LYS A 82 -29.42 -0.65 -8.92
N VAL A 83 -29.52 0.41 -9.72
CA VAL A 83 -28.46 1.42 -9.84
C VAL A 83 -28.24 2.09 -8.49
N HIS A 84 -29.31 2.52 -7.82
CA HIS A 84 -29.24 3.15 -6.51
C HIS A 84 -28.57 2.23 -5.49
N ASP A 85 -29.08 1.01 -5.31
CA ASP A 85 -28.56 0.04 -4.35
C ASP A 85 -27.07 -0.23 -4.56
N ARG A 86 -26.66 -0.44 -5.82
CA ARG A 86 -25.26 -0.70 -6.17
C ARG A 86 -24.35 0.50 -5.93
N LEU A 87 -24.83 1.72 -6.11
CA LEU A 87 -24.06 2.92 -5.79
C LEU A 87 -23.99 3.19 -4.28
N GLN A 88 -25.01 2.82 -3.51
CA GLN A 88 -24.95 2.84 -2.04
C GLN A 88 -23.87 1.86 -1.55
N GLU A 89 -23.87 0.62 -2.00
CA GLU A 89 -22.82 -0.35 -1.68
C GLU A 89 -21.41 0.17 -2.05
N LEU A 90 -21.27 0.73 -3.25
CA LEU A 90 -20.01 1.30 -3.71
C LEU A 90 -19.56 2.47 -2.80
N GLY A 91 -20.47 3.31 -2.36
CA GLY A 91 -20.19 4.42 -1.43
C GLY A 91 -19.68 3.93 -0.08
N VAL A 92 -20.33 2.91 0.50
CA VAL A 92 -19.90 2.28 1.75
C VAL A 92 -18.50 1.68 1.61
N LEU A 93 -18.24 0.89 0.56
CA LEU A 93 -16.92 0.30 0.30
C LEU A 93 -15.81 1.35 0.15
N GLU A 94 -16.11 2.50 -0.45
CA GLU A 94 -15.15 3.60 -0.56
C GLU A 94 -14.86 4.23 0.79
N ILE A 95 -15.90 4.47 1.60
CA ILE A 95 -15.75 5.05 2.93
C ILE A 95 -14.91 4.14 3.83
N GLU A 96 -15.20 2.85 3.85
CA GLU A 96 -14.42 1.87 4.60
C GLU A 96 -12.96 1.82 4.13
N LEU A 97 -12.74 1.75 2.83
CA LEU A 97 -11.40 1.71 2.27
C LEU A 97 -10.59 2.97 2.62
N LEU A 98 -11.17 4.16 2.39
CA LEU A 98 -10.46 5.40 2.65
C LEU A 98 -10.23 5.60 4.15
N GLY A 99 -11.25 5.37 4.99
CA GLY A 99 -11.15 5.49 6.44
C GLY A 99 -10.00 4.66 7.01
N ASN A 100 -9.99 3.36 6.71
CA ASN A 100 -8.96 2.44 7.18
C ASN A 100 -7.55 2.81 6.66
N LYS A 101 -7.44 3.16 5.37
CA LYS A 101 -6.14 3.49 4.78
C LYS A 101 -5.59 4.83 5.26
N LEU A 102 -6.44 5.83 5.46
CA LEU A 102 -6.04 7.15 5.95
C LEU A 102 -5.66 7.10 7.44
N GLN A 103 -6.37 6.31 8.26
CA GLN A 103 -5.99 6.10 9.64
C GLN A 103 -4.62 5.43 9.75
N LYS A 104 -4.41 4.32 9.04
CA LYS A 104 -3.11 3.65 8.99
C LYS A 104 -2.00 4.56 8.45
N LEU A 105 -2.30 5.40 7.48
CA LEU A 105 -1.36 6.40 6.97
C LEU A 105 -0.92 7.39 8.04
N ALA A 106 -1.87 7.93 8.84
CA ALA A 106 -1.56 8.86 9.92
C ALA A 106 -0.58 8.24 10.93
N GLU A 107 -0.86 7.00 11.35
CA GLU A 107 -0.01 6.24 12.28
C GLU A 107 1.39 5.98 11.69
N LEU A 108 1.47 5.50 10.45
CA LEU A 108 2.75 5.23 9.79
C LEU A 108 3.61 6.48 9.59
N VAL A 109 2.99 7.60 9.20
CA VAL A 109 3.70 8.87 9.00
C VAL A 109 4.19 9.42 10.34
N ASP A 110 3.37 9.35 11.38
CA ASP A 110 3.76 9.76 12.72
C ASP A 110 4.96 8.96 13.23
N ASN A 111 4.86 7.62 13.21
CA ASN A 111 5.93 6.72 13.62
C ASN A 111 7.22 6.96 12.81
N ASN A 112 7.12 7.08 11.49
CA ASN A 112 8.27 7.35 10.65
C ASN A 112 8.89 8.72 10.94
N THR A 113 8.06 9.72 11.24
CA THR A 113 8.53 11.07 11.59
C THR A 113 9.34 11.05 12.88
N VAL A 114 8.79 10.49 13.96
CA VAL A 114 9.49 10.39 15.26
C VAL A 114 10.74 9.53 15.15
N SER A 115 10.65 8.36 14.50
CA SER A 115 11.79 7.45 14.33
C SER A 115 12.91 8.04 13.49
N GLY A 116 12.57 8.82 12.49
CA GLY A 116 13.52 9.44 11.56
C GLY A 116 14.25 10.65 12.10
N LEU A 117 13.80 11.23 13.23
CA LEU A 117 14.50 12.33 13.88
C LEU A 117 15.79 11.85 14.54
N PRO A 118 16.88 12.64 14.51
CA PRO A 118 18.09 12.34 15.28
C PRO A 118 17.80 12.25 16.78
N ASP A 119 18.41 11.33 17.52
CA ASP A 119 18.18 11.17 18.97
C ASP A 119 18.43 12.45 19.77
N ALA A 120 19.38 13.29 19.35
CA ALA A 120 19.64 14.60 19.96
C ALA A 120 18.53 15.63 19.71
N ALA A 121 17.56 15.33 18.82
CA ALA A 121 16.47 16.20 18.42
C ALA A 121 15.10 15.65 18.85
N LYS A 122 15.07 14.56 19.63
CA LYS A 122 13.84 13.95 20.16
C LYS A 122 13.62 14.42 21.60
N ASN A 123 12.43 14.90 21.89
CA ASN A 123 12.00 15.23 23.24
C ASN A 123 11.31 14.05 23.93
N SER A 124 10.71 13.14 23.17
CA SER A 124 10.00 11.98 23.69
C SER A 124 10.22 10.76 22.78
N PRO A 125 11.12 9.84 23.11
CA PRO A 125 11.45 8.71 22.25
C PRO A 125 10.32 7.67 22.08
N TRP A 126 9.19 7.81 22.80
CA TRP A 126 8.10 6.82 22.88
C TRP A 126 6.70 7.43 22.59
N ALA A 127 6.62 8.66 22.12
CA ALA A 127 5.33 9.26 21.84
C ALA A 127 4.77 8.76 20.51
N VAL A 128 3.88 7.79 20.57
CA VAL A 128 3.06 7.31 19.43
C VAL A 128 1.81 8.18 19.32
N LEU A 129 1.33 8.41 18.09
CA LEU A 129 0.08 9.12 17.84
C LEU A 129 -1.09 8.34 18.47
N PRO A 130 -1.82 8.90 19.47
CA PRO A 130 -2.99 8.21 20.00
C PRO A 130 -4.04 7.99 18.92
N ARG A 131 -4.73 6.84 18.98
CA ARG A 131 -5.74 6.45 17.99
C ARG A 131 -6.81 7.53 17.81
N GLU A 132 -7.26 8.15 18.90
CA GLU A 132 -8.26 9.24 18.87
C GLU A 132 -7.73 10.47 18.12
N GLN A 133 -6.44 10.76 18.20
CA GLN A 133 -5.82 11.86 17.45
C GLN A 133 -5.67 11.50 15.97
N ALA A 134 -5.31 10.26 15.64
CA ALA A 134 -5.29 9.79 14.26
C ALA A 134 -6.67 9.89 13.62
N GLU A 135 -7.71 9.45 14.33
CA GLU A 135 -9.11 9.58 13.89
C GLU A 135 -9.54 11.03 13.72
N ALA A 136 -9.17 11.91 14.66
CA ALA A 136 -9.44 13.34 14.56
C ALA A 136 -8.75 14.01 13.36
N ILE A 137 -7.53 13.58 12.99
CA ILE A 137 -6.86 14.04 11.79
C ILE A 137 -7.62 13.60 10.53
N VAL A 138 -8.05 12.34 10.48
CA VAL A 138 -8.74 11.75 9.31
C VAL A 138 -10.14 12.32 9.10
N THR A 139 -10.86 12.62 10.21
CA THR A 139 -12.25 13.10 10.14
C THR A 139 -12.38 14.62 10.13
N ARG A 140 -11.27 15.32 10.30
CA ARG A 140 -11.26 16.80 10.38
C ARG A 140 -11.79 17.44 9.11
N ILE A 141 -12.74 18.37 9.28
CA ILE A 141 -13.17 19.27 8.22
C ILE A 141 -12.08 20.36 8.07
N TRP A 142 -11.37 20.31 6.95
CA TRP A 142 -10.26 21.22 6.67
C TRP A 142 -10.52 22.15 5.47
N CYS A 143 -11.54 21.82 4.64
CA CYS A 143 -11.94 22.60 3.49
C CYS A 143 -12.87 23.74 3.91
N ALA A 144 -12.77 24.86 3.18
CA ALA A 144 -13.58 26.07 3.44
C ALA A 144 -15.08 25.90 3.18
N ASP A 145 -15.47 24.87 2.41
CA ASP A 145 -16.86 24.53 2.10
C ASP A 145 -17.58 23.76 3.22
N GLY A 146 -16.85 23.36 4.27
CA GLY A 146 -17.42 22.63 5.41
C GLY A 146 -17.71 21.15 5.17
N GLU A 147 -17.28 20.59 4.02
CA GLU A 147 -17.45 19.17 3.71
C GLU A 147 -16.21 18.36 4.06
N ASN A 148 -16.43 17.14 4.55
CA ASN A 148 -15.38 16.15 4.71
C ASN A 148 -15.30 15.22 3.49
N TRP A 149 -14.32 14.31 3.49
CA TRP A 149 -14.12 13.37 2.37
C TRP A 149 -15.27 12.37 2.21
N SER A 150 -15.97 11.99 3.29
CA SER A 150 -17.14 11.10 3.24
C SER A 150 -18.32 11.79 2.54
N ASP A 151 -18.57 13.07 2.86
CA ASP A 151 -19.61 13.86 2.19
C ASP A 151 -19.33 13.96 0.68
N ARG A 152 -18.07 14.16 0.30
CA ARG A 152 -17.64 14.18 -1.10
C ARG A 152 -17.79 12.85 -1.82
N ILE A 153 -17.62 11.72 -1.12
CA ILE A 153 -17.91 10.40 -1.67
C ILE A 153 -19.39 10.29 -2.01
N TRP A 154 -20.28 10.68 -1.11
CA TRP A 154 -21.73 10.63 -1.35
C TRP A 154 -22.15 11.60 -2.45
N ALA A 155 -21.60 12.80 -2.51
CA ALA A 155 -21.83 13.74 -3.61
C ALA A 155 -21.38 13.15 -4.96
N ASN A 156 -20.24 12.45 -5.00
CA ASN A 156 -19.79 11.74 -6.20
C ASN A 156 -20.74 10.60 -6.60
N LYS A 157 -21.29 9.84 -5.64
CA LYS A 157 -22.29 8.78 -5.93
C LYS A 157 -23.58 9.37 -6.49
N SER A 158 -24.09 10.46 -5.90
CA SER A 158 -25.26 11.15 -6.40
C SER A 158 -25.06 11.68 -7.83
N ALA A 159 -23.92 12.30 -8.12
CA ALA A 159 -23.58 12.76 -9.45
C ALA A 159 -23.43 11.59 -10.46
N LEU A 160 -22.86 10.46 -10.03
CA LEU A 160 -22.76 9.26 -10.86
C LEU A 160 -24.14 8.65 -11.13
N GLN A 161 -24.99 8.55 -10.13
CA GLN A 161 -26.38 8.09 -10.29
C GLN A 161 -27.12 8.91 -11.34
N HIS A 162 -27.09 10.22 -11.23
CA HIS A 162 -27.74 11.12 -12.19
C HIS A 162 -27.19 10.94 -13.63
N ARG A 163 -25.88 10.76 -13.79
CA ARG A 163 -25.28 10.49 -15.11
C ARG A 163 -25.72 9.15 -15.68
N LEU A 164 -25.80 8.10 -14.85
CA LEU A 164 -26.25 6.77 -15.27
C LEU A 164 -27.72 6.80 -15.66
N GLU A 165 -28.58 7.40 -14.86
CA GLU A 165 -30.02 7.52 -15.13
C GLU A 165 -30.27 8.29 -16.42
N LYS A 166 -29.62 9.44 -16.61
CA LYS A 166 -29.70 10.23 -17.82
C LYS A 166 -29.19 9.45 -19.04
N GLY A 167 -28.02 8.80 -18.92
CA GLY A 167 -27.46 8.00 -20.01
C GLY A 167 -28.34 6.82 -20.40
N LEU A 168 -28.95 6.14 -19.43
CA LEU A 168 -29.90 5.05 -19.65
C LEU A 168 -31.14 5.56 -20.40
N VAL A 169 -31.76 6.64 -19.91
CA VAL A 169 -32.96 7.24 -20.57
C VAL A 169 -32.65 7.67 -22.00
N ASP A 170 -31.54 8.39 -22.21
CA ASP A 170 -31.13 8.86 -23.53
C ASP A 170 -30.87 7.70 -24.51
N CYS A 171 -30.22 6.63 -24.06
CA CYS A 171 -29.98 5.44 -24.88
C CYS A 171 -31.29 4.71 -25.25
N ILE A 172 -32.17 4.59 -24.28
CA ILE A 172 -33.45 3.92 -24.43
C ILE A 172 -34.37 4.70 -25.41
N VAL A 173 -34.51 6.02 -25.19
CA VAL A 173 -35.37 6.88 -26.06
C VAL A 173 -34.87 6.88 -27.50
N ARG A 174 -33.58 6.83 -27.73
CA ARG A 174 -32.98 6.80 -29.06
C ARG A 174 -32.92 5.43 -29.72
N GLY A 175 -33.25 4.34 -28.98
CA GLY A 175 -33.16 2.97 -29.48
C GLY A 175 -31.73 2.59 -29.89
N VAL A 176 -30.74 3.04 -29.14
CA VAL A 176 -29.32 2.77 -29.47
C VAL A 176 -28.97 1.31 -29.30
N LYS A 177 -27.91 0.84 -29.99
CA LYS A 177 -27.41 -0.51 -29.86
C LYS A 177 -26.78 -0.76 -28.49
N ASN A 178 -26.76 -2.03 -28.05
CA ASN A 178 -26.19 -2.45 -26.77
C ASN A 178 -24.75 -1.99 -26.53
N ASP A 179 -23.91 -1.95 -27.56
CA ASP A 179 -22.53 -1.50 -27.46
C ASP A 179 -22.42 -0.01 -27.10
N VAL A 180 -23.33 0.81 -27.61
CA VAL A 180 -23.44 2.24 -27.30
C VAL A 180 -23.90 2.42 -25.85
N LEU A 181 -24.89 1.64 -25.40
CA LEU A 181 -25.36 1.65 -24.02
C LEU A 181 -24.23 1.24 -23.07
N ALA A 182 -23.56 0.12 -23.32
CA ALA A 182 -22.44 -0.36 -22.53
C ALA A 182 -21.33 0.70 -22.43
N LYS A 183 -20.95 1.32 -23.54
CA LYS A 183 -19.96 2.39 -23.56
C LYS A 183 -20.38 3.60 -22.72
N THR A 184 -21.64 4.02 -22.82
CA THR A 184 -22.18 5.16 -22.05
C THR A 184 -22.08 4.91 -20.54
N LEU A 185 -22.41 3.69 -20.10
CA LEU A 185 -22.29 3.29 -18.69
C LEU A 185 -20.82 3.26 -18.24
N MET A 186 -19.94 2.64 -19.03
CA MET A 186 -18.49 2.59 -18.74
C MET A 186 -17.90 4.00 -18.64
N ASP A 187 -18.26 4.92 -19.50
CA ASP A 187 -17.79 6.31 -19.49
C ASP A 187 -18.24 7.03 -18.21
N ALA A 188 -19.50 6.84 -17.79
CA ALA A 188 -20.02 7.39 -16.53
C ALA A 188 -19.25 6.88 -15.31
N PHE A 189 -19.03 5.56 -15.24
CA PHE A 189 -18.21 4.97 -14.17
C PHE A 189 -16.76 5.44 -14.22
N GLY A 190 -16.19 5.64 -15.39
CA GLY A 190 -14.85 6.20 -15.57
C GLY A 190 -14.73 7.63 -15.00
N VAL A 191 -15.77 8.45 -15.10
CA VAL A 191 -15.82 9.77 -14.44
C VAL A 191 -15.88 9.60 -12.93
N GLY A 192 -16.79 8.77 -12.42
CA GLY A 192 -16.91 8.51 -10.98
C GLY A 192 -15.61 8.01 -10.35
N TYR A 193 -14.91 7.10 -11.01
CA TYR A 193 -13.60 6.61 -10.56
C TYR A 193 -12.55 7.75 -10.49
N ARG A 194 -12.50 8.65 -11.49
CA ARG A 194 -11.53 9.76 -11.44
C ARG A 194 -11.80 10.70 -10.27
N GLU A 195 -13.06 10.95 -9.93
CA GLU A 195 -13.44 11.75 -8.77
C GLU A 195 -13.04 11.04 -7.46
N ALA A 196 -13.29 9.75 -7.33
CA ALA A 196 -12.88 8.95 -6.16
C ALA A 196 -11.35 8.95 -5.99
N SER A 197 -10.59 8.76 -7.07
CA SER A 197 -9.13 8.84 -7.07
C SER A 197 -8.64 10.25 -6.67
N ARG A 198 -9.34 11.31 -7.09
CA ARG A 198 -9.02 12.69 -6.68
C ARG A 198 -9.21 12.89 -5.19
N ILE A 199 -10.30 12.39 -4.62
CA ILE A 199 -10.56 12.43 -3.17
C ILE A 199 -9.43 11.69 -2.45
N ALA A 200 -9.16 10.43 -2.81
CA ALA A 200 -8.12 9.62 -2.19
C ALA A 200 -6.75 10.31 -2.16
N ARG A 201 -6.31 10.88 -3.28
CA ARG A 201 -5.03 11.60 -3.37
C ARG A 201 -4.99 12.86 -2.51
N THR A 202 -6.08 13.62 -2.51
CA THR A 202 -6.15 14.89 -1.79
C THR A 202 -6.15 14.66 -0.29
N GLU A 203 -6.95 13.70 0.18
CA GLU A 203 -7.00 13.35 1.60
C GLU A 203 -5.71 12.67 2.08
N THR A 204 -5.05 11.85 1.26
CA THR A 204 -3.72 11.32 1.57
C THR A 204 -2.73 12.46 1.83
N ALA A 205 -2.70 13.49 0.98
CA ALA A 205 -1.81 14.64 1.17
C ALA A 205 -2.15 15.43 2.45
N HIS A 206 -3.43 15.57 2.78
CA HIS A 206 -3.89 16.21 4.00
C HIS A 206 -3.46 15.44 5.25
N VAL A 207 -3.83 14.18 5.34
CA VAL A 207 -3.56 13.30 6.49
C VAL A 207 -2.06 13.14 6.71
N GLN A 208 -1.29 12.95 5.65
CA GLN A 208 0.17 12.87 5.71
C GLN A 208 0.77 14.15 6.30
N ALA A 209 0.36 15.32 5.82
CA ALA A 209 0.90 16.59 6.29
C ALA A 209 0.52 16.87 7.76
N GLU A 210 -0.72 16.61 8.16
CA GLU A 210 -1.17 16.82 9.54
C GLU A 210 -0.53 15.83 10.52
N ALA A 211 -0.37 14.54 10.15
CA ALA A 211 0.31 13.57 11.00
C ALA A 211 1.80 13.92 11.18
N GLU A 212 2.48 14.33 10.10
CA GLU A 212 3.86 14.82 10.17
C GLU A 212 3.97 16.07 11.03
N ALA A 213 3.07 17.05 10.89
CA ALA A 213 3.05 18.25 11.71
C ALA A 213 2.80 17.94 13.19
N ALA A 214 1.82 17.06 13.49
CA ALA A 214 1.52 16.66 14.87
C ALA A 214 2.71 15.97 15.54
N ALA A 215 3.42 15.10 14.82
CA ALA A 215 4.64 14.46 15.29
C ALA A 215 5.74 15.49 15.59
N LEU A 216 5.97 16.41 14.68
CA LEU A 216 6.97 17.46 14.83
C LEU A 216 6.64 18.42 16.00
N GLU A 217 5.38 18.81 16.17
CA GLU A 217 4.93 19.65 17.30
C GLU A 217 5.17 18.96 18.66
N ARG A 218 4.87 17.64 18.77
CA ARG A 218 5.18 16.87 19.98
C ARG A 218 6.67 16.84 20.31
N GLU A 219 7.50 16.83 19.27
CA GLU A 219 8.96 16.89 19.42
C GLU A 219 9.50 18.34 19.58
N GLY A 220 8.62 19.34 19.69
CA GLY A 220 8.99 20.72 19.99
C GLY A 220 9.42 21.56 18.79
N TYR A 221 9.11 21.13 17.57
CA TYR A 221 9.38 21.92 16.37
C TYR A 221 8.28 22.98 16.17
N GLU A 222 8.67 24.23 16.14
CA GLU A 222 7.74 25.35 16.00
C GLU A 222 7.55 25.80 14.54
N LYS A 223 8.40 25.33 13.62
CA LYS A 223 8.44 25.80 12.23
C LYS A 223 8.50 24.64 11.26
N TYR A 224 7.86 24.82 10.12
CA TYR A 224 8.00 23.94 8.97
C TYR A 224 8.33 24.73 7.71
N ARG A 225 8.92 24.06 6.75
CA ARG A 225 9.14 24.57 5.40
C ARG A 225 8.23 23.85 4.43
N PHE A 226 7.53 24.61 3.59
CA PHE A 226 6.78 24.04 2.48
C PHE A 226 7.75 23.63 1.38
N VAL A 227 7.67 22.38 0.95
CA VAL A 227 8.47 21.86 -0.18
C VAL A 227 7.57 21.19 -1.21
N ASN A 228 7.99 21.30 -2.47
CA ASN A 228 7.25 20.72 -3.59
C ASN A 228 8.20 20.01 -4.54
N ALA A 229 7.68 19.06 -5.32
CA ALA A 229 8.44 18.48 -6.41
C ALA A 229 8.69 19.58 -7.47
N THR A 230 9.96 19.75 -7.85
CA THR A 230 10.37 20.72 -8.89
C THR A 230 10.32 20.05 -10.28
N ASP A 231 9.12 19.64 -10.71
CA ASP A 231 8.88 19.08 -12.03
C ASP A 231 7.86 19.92 -12.82
N GLY A 232 7.70 19.65 -14.10
CA GLY A 232 6.78 20.38 -14.98
C GLY A 232 5.30 20.28 -14.61
N ARG A 233 4.93 19.52 -13.56
CA ARG A 233 3.57 19.37 -13.06
C ARG A 233 3.30 20.21 -11.81
N THR A 234 4.27 20.98 -11.33
CA THR A 234 4.09 21.87 -10.20
C THR A 234 3.30 23.11 -10.63
N CYS A 235 2.17 23.36 -9.98
CA CYS A 235 1.36 24.55 -10.25
C CYS A 235 2.00 25.82 -9.74
N GLY A 236 1.59 26.98 -10.26
CA GLY A 236 2.15 28.27 -9.88
C GLY A 236 1.94 28.63 -8.40
N GLU A 237 0.86 28.16 -7.77
CA GLU A 237 0.57 28.41 -6.35
C GLU A 237 1.54 27.65 -5.45
N CYS A 238 1.67 26.35 -5.67
CA CYS A 238 2.63 25.53 -4.93
C CYS A 238 4.08 25.96 -5.20
N GLY A 239 4.39 26.39 -6.43
CA GLY A 239 5.72 26.91 -6.80
C GLY A 239 6.09 28.15 -6.00
N ARG A 240 5.14 29.07 -5.74
CA ARG A 240 5.37 30.29 -4.93
C ARG A 240 5.59 29.99 -3.45
N LEU A 241 5.06 28.88 -2.94
CA LEU A 241 5.24 28.46 -1.53
C LEU A 241 6.51 27.66 -1.32
N ASN A 242 7.07 27.09 -2.38
CA ASN A 242 8.23 26.20 -2.29
C ASN A 242 9.43 26.90 -1.63
N GLY A 243 9.97 26.30 -0.58
CA GLY A 243 11.10 26.80 0.20
C GLY A 243 10.72 27.82 1.30
N LYS A 244 9.48 28.30 1.37
CA LYS A 244 9.06 29.21 2.42
C LYS A 244 8.91 28.51 3.76
N VAL A 245 9.27 29.22 4.83
CA VAL A 245 9.16 28.76 6.23
C VAL A 245 7.96 29.43 6.86
N PHE A 246 7.20 28.66 7.63
CA PHE A 246 6.00 29.11 8.35
C PHE A 246 6.03 28.56 9.78
N LEU A 247 5.32 29.23 10.70
CA LEU A 247 5.07 28.73 12.04
C LEU A 247 4.03 27.58 12.00
N MET A 248 4.25 26.54 12.81
CA MET A 248 3.27 25.43 12.94
C MET A 248 1.91 25.94 13.40
N ALA A 249 1.89 26.89 14.34
CA ALA A 249 0.66 27.49 14.88
C ALA A 249 -0.15 28.28 13.83
N GLU A 250 0.47 28.71 12.74
CA GLU A 250 -0.16 29.49 11.67
C GLU A 250 -0.52 28.65 10.44
N ARG A 251 -0.35 27.32 10.53
CA ARG A 251 -0.65 26.46 9.40
C ARG A 251 -2.13 26.47 9.02
N ARG A 252 -2.39 26.59 7.74
CA ARG A 252 -3.75 26.55 7.17
C ARG A 252 -3.72 25.79 5.86
N ALA A 253 -4.40 24.65 5.81
CA ALA A 253 -4.59 23.89 4.58
C ALA A 253 -5.26 24.79 3.52
N GLY A 254 -4.84 24.65 2.28
CA GLY A 254 -5.29 25.50 1.18
C GLY A 254 -4.61 26.87 1.07
N VAL A 255 -3.80 27.30 2.07
CA VAL A 255 -3.16 28.61 2.09
C VAL A 255 -1.64 28.50 2.12
N ASN A 256 -1.10 27.94 3.18
CA ASN A 256 0.35 27.81 3.40
C ASN A 256 0.76 26.37 3.78
N PHE A 257 -0.20 25.50 4.02
CA PHE A 257 -0.02 24.13 4.47
C PHE A 257 -0.69 23.15 3.49
N PRO A 258 -0.07 21.98 3.16
CA PRO A 258 -0.66 21.01 2.25
C PRO A 258 -1.96 20.38 2.78
N PRO A 259 -2.91 20.02 1.87
CA PRO A 259 -2.91 20.30 0.44
C PRO A 259 -3.35 21.73 0.14
N ILE A 260 -2.74 22.37 -0.88
CA ILE A 260 -3.12 23.72 -1.32
C ILE A 260 -4.36 23.66 -2.25
N HIS A 261 -4.49 22.60 -3.00
CA HIS A 261 -5.56 22.34 -3.97
C HIS A 261 -5.76 20.83 -4.17
N PRO A 262 -6.83 20.37 -4.80
CA PRO A 262 -7.01 18.96 -5.13
C PRO A 262 -5.81 18.39 -5.91
N ASN A 263 -5.41 17.14 -5.59
CA ASN A 263 -4.22 16.46 -6.10
C ASN A 263 -2.89 17.22 -5.79
N CYS A 264 -2.84 17.98 -4.71
CA CYS A 264 -1.63 18.67 -4.30
C CYS A 264 -0.51 17.68 -3.97
N ARG A 265 0.73 18.01 -4.37
CA ARG A 265 1.94 17.24 -4.06
C ARG A 265 2.90 18.01 -3.16
N GLY A 266 2.39 19.08 -2.55
CA GLY A 266 3.10 19.83 -1.52
C GLY A 266 3.33 18.97 -0.28
N ARG A 267 4.45 19.18 0.40
CA ARG A 267 4.85 18.49 1.63
C ARG A 267 5.43 19.49 2.60
N ILE A 268 5.57 19.10 3.83
CA ILE A 268 6.29 19.85 4.84
C ILE A 268 7.64 19.20 5.13
N VAL A 269 8.56 19.97 5.69
CA VAL A 269 9.86 19.52 6.19
C VAL A 269 10.14 20.29 7.47
N ALA A 270 10.60 19.59 8.50
CA ALA A 270 11.02 20.20 9.75
C ALA A 270 12.10 21.27 9.53
N VAL A 271 11.97 22.41 10.20
CA VAL A 271 13.04 23.41 10.27
C VAL A 271 13.77 23.24 11.59
N VAL A 272 15.03 22.82 11.51
CA VAL A 272 15.88 22.62 12.68
C VAL A 272 16.60 23.93 13.01
N THR A 273 16.33 24.47 14.19
CA THR A 273 17.07 25.62 14.72
C THR A 273 18.06 25.12 15.76
N PHE A 274 19.35 25.41 15.59
CA PHE A 274 20.36 25.06 16.58
C PHE A 274 20.30 25.98 17.81
N ALA A 275 20.92 25.53 18.90
CA ALA A 275 20.98 26.32 20.16
C ALA A 275 21.66 27.69 20.01
N ASP A 276 22.41 27.93 18.95
CA ASP A 276 23.04 29.19 18.58
C ASP A 276 22.11 30.11 17.74
N GLY A 277 20.86 29.67 17.49
CA GLY A 277 19.88 30.44 16.71
C GLY A 277 20.03 30.32 15.18
N THR A 278 20.99 29.54 14.69
CA THR A 278 21.15 29.33 13.25
C THR A 278 20.05 28.37 12.73
N GLU A 279 19.29 28.84 11.75
CA GLU A 279 18.33 28.01 11.00
C GLU A 279 19.04 27.31 9.84
N VAL A 280 18.90 26.00 9.77
CA VAL A 280 19.43 25.23 8.66
C VAL A 280 18.49 25.36 7.47
N GLN A 281 19.00 25.89 6.38
CA GLN A 281 18.29 26.00 5.11
C GLN A 281 18.55 24.73 4.28
N PRO A 282 17.56 23.86 3.94
CA PRO A 282 17.83 22.73 3.04
C PRO A 282 18.19 23.20 1.64
N VAL A 283 19.20 22.56 1.07
CA VAL A 283 19.58 22.77 -0.31
C VAL A 283 18.50 22.17 -1.22
N ILE A 284 17.74 23.04 -1.89
CA ILE A 284 16.80 22.63 -2.93
C ILE A 284 17.61 22.17 -4.14
N ARG A 285 17.75 20.84 -4.33
CA ARG A 285 18.37 20.30 -5.54
C ARG A 285 17.51 20.67 -6.76
N GLY A 286 17.94 21.68 -7.50
CA GLY A 286 17.26 22.14 -8.73
C GLY A 286 17.65 23.52 -9.21
N GLN A 287 18.29 24.35 -8.38
CA GLN A 287 18.90 25.60 -8.84
C GLN A 287 20.41 25.39 -9.04
N LYS A 288 20.84 25.31 -10.30
CA LYS A 288 22.25 25.45 -10.66
C LYS A 288 22.66 26.89 -10.33
N GLN A 289 23.16 27.12 -9.14
CA GLN A 289 23.97 28.31 -8.88
C GLN A 289 25.29 28.08 -9.61
N LYS A 290 25.58 28.96 -10.59
CA LYS A 290 26.90 29.13 -11.13
C LYS A 290 27.76 29.77 -10.03
N GLU A 291 28.40 28.97 -9.22
CA GLU A 291 29.58 29.40 -8.46
C GLU A 291 30.80 28.78 -9.09
N GLN A 292 31.71 29.65 -9.45
CA GLN A 292 33.04 29.33 -9.93
C GLN A 292 33.80 28.60 -8.82
N ALA A 293 33.98 27.30 -8.96
CA ALA A 293 34.86 26.53 -8.09
C ALA A 293 36.18 26.31 -8.84
N ALA A 294 37.24 26.79 -8.22
CA ALA A 294 38.62 26.52 -8.63
C ALA A 294 38.93 25.03 -8.55
N GLU A 295 39.38 24.47 -9.64
CA GLU A 295 39.87 23.11 -9.73
C GLU A 295 41.13 22.90 -8.88
N LYS A 296 41.13 21.84 -8.06
CA LYS A 296 42.32 21.13 -7.62
C LYS A 296 42.17 19.64 -7.91
N PRO A 297 43.22 18.99 -8.44
CA PRO A 297 43.13 17.64 -8.96
C PRO A 297 43.09 16.59 -7.86
N ILE A 298 42.17 15.60 -8.01
CA ILE A 298 42.14 14.42 -7.17
C ILE A 298 42.97 13.33 -7.83
N GLU A 299 44.07 12.98 -7.18
CA GLU A 299 44.95 11.88 -7.50
C GLU A 299 44.20 10.53 -7.49
N LYS A 300 44.37 9.77 -8.57
CA LYS A 300 43.89 8.40 -8.72
C LYS A 300 44.60 7.47 -7.74
N LEU A 301 43.91 6.98 -6.76
CA LEU A 301 44.34 5.82 -5.98
C LEU A 301 43.79 4.54 -6.60
N SER A 302 44.74 3.66 -6.92
CA SER A 302 44.59 2.44 -7.68
C SER A 302 43.65 1.41 -7.03
N LYS A 303 42.81 0.81 -7.90
CA LYS A 303 42.05 -0.42 -7.62
C LYS A 303 43.02 -1.61 -7.55
N SER A 304 43.53 -1.95 -6.38
CA SER A 304 44.09 -3.29 -6.13
C SER A 304 44.35 -3.54 -4.64
N ALA A 305 43.35 -3.80 -3.87
CA ALA A 305 43.45 -4.52 -2.59
C ALA A 305 42.08 -4.82 -1.96
N ILE A 306 41.03 -5.16 -2.71
CA ILE A 306 39.84 -5.84 -2.18
C ILE A 306 39.39 -6.85 -3.24
N MET A 307 40.16 -7.89 -3.39
CA MET A 307 39.73 -9.10 -4.10
C MET A 307 40.25 -10.31 -3.31
N GLN A 308 39.48 -10.72 -2.32
CA GLN A 308 39.38 -12.11 -1.88
C GLN A 308 38.18 -12.21 -0.90
N SER A 309 37.25 -13.09 -1.28
CA SER A 309 36.02 -13.48 -0.56
C SER A 309 34.80 -12.54 -0.67
N SER A 310 34.18 -12.48 -1.83
CA SER A 310 32.72 -12.28 -1.91
C SER A 310 32.22 -12.93 -3.19
N GLY A 311 31.42 -13.99 -3.04
CA GLY A 311 30.51 -14.40 -4.07
C GLY A 311 29.63 -13.19 -4.48
N LYS A 312 29.29 -13.08 -5.74
CA LYS A 312 28.45 -11.98 -6.24
C LYS A 312 27.17 -11.93 -5.41
N VAL A 313 27.03 -10.90 -4.59
CA VAL A 313 25.77 -10.50 -3.98
C VAL A 313 24.89 -10.02 -5.12
N GLY A 314 23.79 -10.73 -5.40
CA GLY A 314 22.82 -10.33 -6.39
C GLY A 314 21.80 -9.40 -5.74
N ASP A 315 21.71 -8.15 -6.19
CA ASP A 315 20.57 -7.31 -5.89
C ASP A 315 19.41 -7.72 -6.81
N THR A 316 18.21 -7.94 -6.24
CA THR A 316 17.00 -8.15 -7.03
C THR A 316 16.35 -6.80 -7.34
N ALA A 317 15.48 -6.78 -8.36
CA ALA A 317 14.73 -5.58 -8.76
C ALA A 317 13.78 -5.05 -7.67
N ASP A 318 13.49 -5.86 -6.64
CA ASP A 318 12.65 -5.51 -5.48
C ASP A 318 13.44 -4.90 -4.31
N GLY A 319 14.78 -4.85 -4.40
CA GLY A 319 15.64 -4.25 -3.39
C GLY A 319 16.01 -5.16 -2.21
N SER A 320 15.65 -6.45 -2.24
CA SER A 320 16.10 -7.41 -1.23
C SER A 320 17.61 -7.63 -1.32
N THR A 321 18.30 -7.67 -0.19
CA THR A 321 19.77 -7.77 -0.11
C THR A 321 20.23 -8.82 0.89
N ILE A 322 21.31 -9.54 0.59
CA ILE A 322 21.97 -10.44 1.54
C ILE A 322 22.74 -9.60 2.55
N THR A 323 22.40 -9.72 3.82
CA THR A 323 22.99 -8.98 4.94
C THR A 323 24.01 -9.78 5.73
N GLY A 324 23.96 -11.12 5.64
CA GLY A 324 24.86 -12.01 6.34
C GLY A 324 25.01 -13.36 5.62
N VAL A 325 26.18 -13.96 5.78
CA VAL A 325 26.46 -15.32 5.30
C VAL A 325 27.23 -16.07 6.38
N SER A 326 26.74 -17.25 6.77
CA SER A 326 27.38 -18.12 7.73
C SER A 326 27.29 -19.59 7.31
N LYS A 327 27.78 -20.51 8.15
CA LYS A 327 27.67 -21.96 7.91
C LYS A 327 27.26 -22.69 9.15
N ILE A 328 26.40 -23.70 9.00
CA ILE A 328 26.02 -24.65 10.05
C ILE A 328 26.15 -26.08 9.51
N ASP A 329 26.23 -27.04 10.41
CA ASP A 329 26.09 -28.45 10.04
C ASP A 329 24.60 -28.78 9.84
N ILE A 330 24.22 -29.05 8.61
CA ILE A 330 22.82 -29.35 8.27
C ILE A 330 22.37 -30.73 8.79
N ASN A 331 23.30 -31.61 9.12
CA ASN A 331 22.98 -32.93 9.70
C ASN A 331 22.80 -32.86 11.25
N ASP A 332 23.15 -31.75 11.85
CA ASP A 332 22.86 -31.46 13.25
C ASP A 332 21.51 -30.75 13.36
N GLU A 333 20.45 -31.50 13.63
CA GLU A 333 19.11 -30.96 13.80
C GLU A 333 19.03 -29.86 14.87
N SER A 334 19.86 -29.97 15.93
CA SER A 334 19.91 -28.94 16.99
C SER A 334 20.49 -27.63 16.47
N ALA A 335 21.53 -27.69 15.64
CA ALA A 335 22.11 -26.49 15.01
C ALA A 335 21.12 -25.81 14.03
N VAL A 336 20.39 -26.60 13.26
CA VAL A 336 19.34 -26.09 12.36
C VAL A 336 18.23 -25.43 13.18
N GLN A 337 17.71 -26.13 14.21
CA GLN A 337 16.65 -25.58 15.06
C GLN A 337 17.08 -24.32 15.79
N SER A 338 18.29 -24.29 16.34
CA SER A 338 18.85 -23.08 16.96
C SER A 338 18.92 -21.92 15.99
N SER A 339 19.33 -22.17 14.74
CA SER A 339 19.38 -21.13 13.71
C SER A 339 17.99 -20.55 13.38
N LEU A 340 16.94 -21.39 13.33
CA LEU A 340 15.56 -20.97 13.11
C LEU A 340 15.01 -20.20 14.32
N ASP A 341 15.33 -20.64 15.54
CA ASP A 341 14.92 -20.00 16.78
C ASP A 341 15.58 -18.62 16.96
N ASP A 342 16.87 -18.52 16.62
CA ASP A 342 17.59 -17.24 16.65
C ASP A 342 17.00 -16.25 15.65
N PHE A 343 16.63 -16.71 14.45
CA PHE A 343 15.95 -15.86 13.49
C PHE A 343 14.60 -15.37 14.02
N ALA A 344 13.75 -16.27 14.50
CA ALA A 344 12.43 -15.91 15.03
C ALA A 344 12.55 -14.93 16.21
N LYS A 345 13.47 -15.19 17.15
CA LYS A 345 13.72 -14.30 18.30
C LYS A 345 14.19 -12.91 17.88
N GLN A 346 14.89 -12.81 16.75
CA GLN A 346 15.45 -11.54 16.27
C GLN A 346 14.46 -10.76 15.41
N TYR A 347 13.62 -11.44 14.61
CA TYR A 347 12.87 -10.82 13.53
C TYR A 347 11.36 -11.03 13.57
N ALA A 348 10.79 -11.85 14.48
CA ALA A 348 9.34 -12.09 14.51
C ALA A 348 8.53 -10.79 14.59
N ASP A 349 9.02 -9.81 15.35
CA ASP A 349 8.37 -8.50 15.54
C ASP A 349 9.04 -7.38 14.74
N ALA A 350 9.89 -7.71 13.75
CA ALA A 350 10.60 -6.71 12.97
C ALA A 350 9.62 -5.94 12.06
N PRO A 351 9.80 -4.61 11.89
CA PRO A 351 8.89 -3.78 11.11
C PRO A 351 9.00 -3.97 9.59
N ILE A 352 10.00 -4.73 9.14
CA ILE A 352 10.19 -5.12 7.74
C ILE A 352 10.37 -6.63 7.63
N GLU A 353 10.11 -7.17 6.45
CA GLU A 353 10.35 -8.60 6.23
C GLU A 353 11.83 -8.91 6.10
N HIS A 354 12.23 -9.96 6.78
CA HIS A 354 13.52 -10.60 6.70
C HIS A 354 13.34 -12.07 6.31
N ALA A 355 14.37 -12.67 5.76
CA ALA A 355 14.39 -14.11 5.51
C ALA A 355 15.77 -14.68 5.87
N ARG A 356 15.77 -15.95 6.28
CA ARG A 356 16.96 -16.78 6.38
C ARG A 356 16.80 -18.00 5.50
N VAL A 357 17.78 -18.24 4.64
CA VAL A 357 17.84 -19.42 3.76
C VAL A 357 18.95 -20.33 4.27
N ILE A 358 18.58 -21.53 4.67
CA ILE A 358 19.51 -22.60 5.06
C ILE A 358 19.59 -23.58 3.91
N THR A 359 20.68 -23.59 3.20
CA THR A 359 20.87 -24.42 2.02
C THR A 359 21.22 -25.88 2.36
N PRO A 360 21.01 -26.85 1.44
CA PRO A 360 21.36 -28.24 1.70
C PRO A 360 22.84 -28.50 1.96
N ASN A 361 23.73 -27.55 1.62
CA ASN A 361 25.19 -27.62 1.91
C ASN A 361 25.59 -26.93 3.22
N GLY A 362 24.59 -26.47 4.02
CA GLY A 362 24.79 -25.83 5.30
C GLY A 362 25.15 -24.35 5.24
N THR A 363 25.15 -23.70 4.06
CA THR A 363 25.31 -22.25 3.96
C THR A 363 24.02 -21.56 4.42
N VAL A 364 24.15 -20.57 5.29
CA VAL A 364 23.04 -19.77 5.81
C VAL A 364 23.16 -18.37 5.26
N TYR A 365 22.10 -17.89 4.60
CA TYR A 365 21.99 -16.52 4.10
C TYR A 365 20.95 -15.76 4.91
N ASP A 366 21.33 -14.63 5.49
CA ASP A 366 20.41 -13.66 6.06
C ASP A 366 20.08 -12.59 5.01
N ILE A 367 18.80 -12.32 4.82
CA ILE A 367 18.29 -11.44 3.76
C ILE A 367 17.40 -10.39 4.42
N SER A 368 17.62 -9.14 4.08
CA SER A 368 16.70 -8.05 4.45
C SER A 368 15.89 -7.66 3.23
N GLY A 369 14.60 -7.61 3.39
CA GLY A 369 13.69 -7.09 2.41
C GLY A 369 13.53 -5.57 2.48
N VAL A 370 12.59 -5.06 1.70
CA VAL A 370 12.16 -3.67 1.72
C VAL A 370 10.64 -3.65 1.79
N ASP A 371 10.08 -2.72 2.59
CA ASP A 371 8.65 -2.40 2.66
C ASP A 371 7.65 -3.57 2.48
N GLY A 372 7.68 -4.54 3.40
CA GLY A 372 6.66 -5.60 3.47
C GLY A 372 6.80 -6.69 2.42
N ALA A 373 8.01 -6.89 1.90
CA ALA A 373 8.35 -8.04 1.06
C ALA A 373 9.84 -8.38 1.18
N VAL A 374 10.14 -9.66 1.30
CA VAL A 374 11.48 -10.21 1.17
C VAL A 374 11.52 -11.23 0.05
N ASN A 375 12.53 -11.16 -0.80
CA ASN A 375 12.67 -12.09 -1.91
C ASN A 375 13.93 -12.95 -1.75
N PRO A 376 13.80 -14.21 -1.31
CA PRO A 376 14.93 -15.12 -1.20
C PRO A 376 15.61 -15.47 -2.52
N ALA A 377 15.06 -15.09 -3.68
CA ALA A 377 15.67 -15.31 -4.99
C ALA A 377 16.96 -14.52 -5.24
N VAL A 378 17.39 -13.66 -4.30
CA VAL A 378 18.78 -13.12 -4.26
C VAL A 378 19.81 -14.23 -4.08
N VAL A 379 19.41 -15.37 -3.50
CA VAL A 379 20.21 -16.60 -3.47
C VAL A 379 20.01 -17.35 -4.79
N SER A 380 21.07 -18.03 -5.24
CA SER A 380 21.02 -18.74 -6.53
C SER A 380 19.93 -19.83 -6.54
N LYS A 381 19.29 -20.04 -7.69
CA LYS A 381 18.24 -21.06 -7.84
C LYS A 381 18.68 -22.45 -7.42
N ASN A 382 19.94 -22.81 -7.67
CA ASN A 382 20.46 -24.14 -7.33
C ASN A 382 20.64 -24.31 -5.80
N GLU A 383 20.87 -23.23 -5.08
CA GLU A 383 21.01 -23.25 -3.61
C GLU A 383 19.64 -23.19 -2.91
N LEU A 384 18.65 -22.63 -3.57
CA LEU A 384 17.27 -22.61 -3.06
C LEU A 384 16.59 -23.98 -3.14
N ALA A 385 16.96 -24.82 -4.10
CA ALA A 385 16.37 -26.14 -4.23
C ALA A 385 16.70 -27.02 -3.01
N GLY A 386 15.68 -27.50 -2.30
CA GLY A 386 15.79 -28.28 -1.06
C GLY A 386 16.21 -27.45 0.16
N SER A 387 16.36 -26.12 0.06
CA SER A 387 16.70 -25.28 1.20
C SER A 387 15.54 -25.17 2.19
N GLN A 388 15.85 -24.92 3.47
CA GLN A 388 14.88 -24.50 4.46
C GLN A 388 14.87 -22.96 4.54
N ILE A 389 13.67 -22.38 4.51
CA ILE A 389 13.50 -20.92 4.49
C ILE A 389 12.63 -20.51 5.67
N ILE A 390 13.09 -19.57 6.47
CA ILE A 390 12.27 -18.89 7.47
C ILE A 390 12.19 -17.41 7.11
N HIS A 391 10.99 -16.83 7.21
CA HIS A 391 10.78 -15.38 7.09
C HIS A 391 9.78 -14.91 8.13
N ASN A 392 9.73 -13.60 8.37
CA ASN A 392 8.74 -12.99 9.24
C ASN A 392 7.71 -12.21 8.42
N HIS A 393 6.47 -12.15 8.92
CA HIS A 393 5.51 -11.14 8.50
C HIS A 393 5.45 -10.06 9.57
N PRO A 394 5.69 -8.79 9.22
CA PRO A 394 5.54 -7.71 10.17
C PRO A 394 4.11 -7.66 10.71
N VAL A 395 3.95 -7.78 12.01
CA VAL A 395 2.66 -7.60 12.68
C VAL A 395 2.50 -6.10 12.95
N PRO A 396 1.44 -5.45 12.47
CA PRO A 396 1.16 -4.07 12.84
C PRO A 396 0.95 -3.95 14.35
N ASP A 397 1.51 -2.91 14.98
CA ASP A 397 1.37 -2.66 16.40
C ASP A 397 -0.10 -2.73 16.86
N GLY A 398 -0.37 -3.60 17.82
CA GLY A 398 -1.70 -3.76 18.42
C GLY A 398 -2.62 -4.80 17.77
N GLU A 399 -2.22 -5.47 16.70
CA GLU A 399 -2.95 -6.58 16.12
C GLU A 399 -2.33 -7.92 16.52
N THR A 400 -3.11 -8.76 17.19
CA THR A 400 -2.79 -10.18 17.41
C THR A 400 -3.25 -10.99 16.19
N VAL A 401 -2.83 -10.62 15.01
CA VAL A 401 -3.21 -11.36 13.80
C VAL A 401 -2.26 -12.51 13.64
N ALA A 402 -2.74 -13.72 13.89
CA ALA A 402 -2.09 -14.94 13.44
C ALA A 402 -2.22 -15.00 11.91
N ASP A 403 -1.39 -14.25 11.21
CA ASP A 403 -1.29 -14.36 9.75
C ASP A 403 -0.51 -15.62 9.40
N SER A 404 -0.69 -16.14 8.21
CA SER A 404 0.01 -17.33 7.73
C SER A 404 0.61 -17.05 6.35
N PHE A 405 1.08 -18.10 5.69
CA PHE A 405 1.72 -17.98 4.39
C PHE A 405 0.79 -17.41 3.33
N SER A 406 1.32 -16.48 2.55
CA SER A 406 0.63 -15.89 1.41
C SER A 406 0.68 -16.78 0.16
N VAL A 407 -0.11 -16.44 -0.85
CA VAL A 407 -0.02 -17.09 -2.16
C VAL A 407 1.37 -16.96 -2.80
N TYR A 408 2.10 -15.90 -2.47
CA TYR A 408 3.44 -15.65 -2.99
C TYR A 408 4.47 -16.61 -2.39
N ASP A 409 4.42 -16.85 -1.07
CA ASP A 409 5.29 -17.80 -0.37
C ASP A 409 5.09 -19.21 -0.89
N PHE A 410 3.82 -19.59 -1.06
CA PHE A 410 3.46 -20.91 -1.55
C PHE A 410 3.89 -21.12 -3.00
N ARG A 411 3.68 -20.13 -3.87
CA ARG A 411 4.15 -20.15 -5.26
C ARG A 411 5.68 -20.14 -5.35
N PHE A 412 6.36 -19.36 -4.51
CA PHE A 412 7.81 -19.32 -4.45
C PHE A 412 8.39 -20.69 -4.10
N ALA A 413 7.88 -21.33 -3.05
CA ALA A 413 8.32 -22.65 -2.63
C ALA A 413 8.18 -23.71 -3.75
N ALA A 414 7.06 -23.70 -4.46
CA ALA A 414 6.84 -24.60 -5.60
C ALA A 414 7.78 -24.31 -6.78
N GLN A 415 7.98 -23.02 -7.11
CA GLN A 415 8.79 -22.59 -8.25
C GLN A 415 10.29 -22.90 -8.05
N TYR A 416 10.79 -22.73 -6.84
CA TYR A 416 12.20 -22.94 -6.50
C TYR A 416 12.48 -24.30 -5.89
N LYS A 417 11.43 -25.11 -5.68
CA LYS A 417 11.52 -26.46 -5.08
C LYS A 417 12.22 -26.45 -3.72
N THR A 418 11.87 -25.45 -2.90
CA THR A 418 12.41 -25.36 -1.54
C THR A 418 11.96 -26.54 -0.70
N GLY A 419 12.67 -26.86 0.36
CA GLY A 419 12.27 -27.85 1.33
C GLY A 419 11.19 -27.30 2.26
N ARG A 420 11.45 -27.30 3.57
CA ARG A 420 10.50 -26.80 4.55
C ARG A 420 10.57 -25.27 4.65
N ASN A 421 9.42 -24.62 4.62
CA ASN A 421 9.27 -23.19 4.75
C ASN A 421 8.63 -22.87 6.10
N TYR A 422 9.18 -21.88 6.81
CA TYR A 422 8.76 -21.46 8.14
C TYR A 422 8.35 -20.00 8.11
N LEU A 423 7.35 -19.66 8.91
CA LEU A 423 6.94 -18.30 9.19
C LEU A 423 7.06 -18.03 10.69
N ALA A 424 7.66 -16.90 11.04
CA ALA A 424 7.71 -16.38 12.39
C ALA A 424 6.96 -15.05 12.45
N THR A 425 5.92 -14.96 13.26
CA THR A 425 5.14 -13.73 13.46
C THR A 425 4.63 -13.68 14.90
N GLY A 426 5.02 -12.65 15.68
CA GLY A 426 4.70 -12.56 17.08
C GLY A 426 5.08 -13.84 17.84
N GLU A 427 4.11 -14.44 18.55
CA GLU A 427 4.26 -15.71 19.26
C GLU A 427 4.02 -16.96 18.39
N TRP A 428 3.59 -16.78 17.12
CA TRP A 428 3.18 -17.87 16.24
C TRP A 428 4.30 -18.31 15.32
N ARG A 429 4.40 -19.63 15.12
CA ARG A 429 5.28 -20.26 14.15
C ARG A 429 4.49 -21.22 13.29
N HIS A 430 4.54 -21.06 11.99
CA HIS A 430 3.94 -21.98 11.05
C HIS A 430 5.00 -22.58 10.16
N SER A 431 4.77 -23.79 9.67
CA SER A 431 5.63 -24.37 8.63
C SER A 431 4.83 -25.14 7.60
N PHE A 432 5.31 -25.14 6.36
CA PHE A 432 4.79 -26.02 5.32
C PHE A 432 5.90 -26.65 4.48
N GLU A 433 5.56 -27.78 3.88
CA GLU A 433 6.39 -28.52 2.94
C GLU A 433 5.50 -29.07 1.82
N ILE A 434 5.90 -28.86 0.55
CA ILE A 434 5.18 -29.38 -0.61
C ILE A 434 5.54 -30.83 -0.80
N ILE A 435 4.53 -31.70 -0.91
CA ILE A 435 4.70 -33.14 -1.11
C ILE A 435 4.65 -33.43 -2.61
N GLY A 436 5.75 -33.98 -3.15
CA GLY A 436 5.89 -34.28 -4.57
C GLY A 436 6.26 -33.06 -5.42
N ASP A 437 6.05 -33.19 -6.73
CA ASP A 437 6.36 -32.09 -7.68
C ASP A 437 5.14 -31.21 -7.89
N MET A 438 5.34 -29.91 -7.81
CA MET A 438 4.31 -28.88 -8.01
C MET A 438 4.94 -27.69 -8.69
N SER A 439 4.34 -27.22 -9.78
CA SER A 439 4.76 -25.97 -10.41
C SER A 439 4.22 -24.75 -9.67
N GLY A 440 4.86 -23.58 -9.82
CA GLY A 440 4.36 -22.34 -9.21
C GLY A 440 2.93 -21.98 -9.64
N LYS A 441 2.54 -22.31 -10.87
CA LYS A 441 1.16 -22.10 -11.37
C LYS A 441 0.15 -23.04 -10.71
N GLU A 442 0.51 -24.30 -10.50
CA GLU A 442 -0.35 -25.25 -9.78
C GLU A 442 -0.51 -24.84 -8.31
N ALA A 443 0.58 -24.41 -7.66
CA ALA A 443 0.54 -23.90 -6.31
C ALA A 443 -0.40 -22.68 -6.19
N GLU A 444 -0.27 -21.70 -7.08
CA GLU A 444 -1.14 -20.54 -7.12
C GLU A 444 -2.61 -20.93 -7.33
N THR A 445 -2.88 -21.87 -8.23
CA THR A 445 -4.25 -22.35 -8.49
C THR A 445 -4.82 -23.07 -7.28
N LEU A 446 -4.04 -23.94 -6.63
CA LEU A 446 -4.44 -24.66 -5.42
C LEU A 446 -4.75 -23.69 -4.28
N TYR A 447 -3.86 -22.71 -4.05
CA TYR A 447 -4.07 -21.69 -3.01
C TYR A 447 -5.37 -20.91 -3.24
N LYS A 448 -5.60 -20.42 -4.46
CA LYS A 448 -6.81 -19.66 -4.80
C LYS A 448 -8.09 -20.49 -4.64
N SER A 449 -8.08 -21.75 -5.06
CA SER A 449 -9.27 -22.60 -4.91
C SER A 449 -9.58 -22.92 -3.45
N CYS A 450 -8.56 -23.18 -2.63
CA CYS A 450 -8.76 -23.39 -1.18
C CYS A 450 -9.23 -22.13 -0.48
N LYS A 451 -8.70 -20.96 -0.87
CA LYS A 451 -9.14 -19.66 -0.34
C LYS A 451 -10.61 -19.37 -0.66
N GLU A 452 -11.07 -19.65 -1.87
CA GLU A 452 -12.48 -19.50 -2.23
C GLU A 452 -13.36 -20.51 -1.45
N ALA A 453 -12.93 -21.76 -1.29
CA ALA A 453 -13.67 -22.75 -0.48
C ALA A 453 -13.79 -22.33 1.00
N VAL A 454 -12.78 -21.66 1.56
CA VAL A 454 -12.82 -21.10 2.92
C VAL A 454 -13.86 -19.96 2.99
N LYS A 455 -13.89 -19.08 2.01
CA LYS A 455 -14.87 -17.99 1.93
C LYS A 455 -16.29 -18.47 1.75
N ASP A 456 -16.51 -19.45 0.87
CA ASP A 456 -17.82 -20.03 0.64
C ASP A 456 -18.37 -20.69 1.92
N ARG A 457 -17.53 -21.43 2.64
CA ARG A 457 -17.89 -22.04 3.93
C ARG A 457 -18.24 -20.98 4.99
N ALA A 458 -17.46 -19.91 5.07
CA ALA A 458 -17.73 -18.81 6.01
C ALA A 458 -19.06 -18.12 5.68
N TRP A 459 -19.34 -17.92 4.41
CA TRP A 459 -20.61 -17.38 3.93
C TRP A 459 -21.80 -18.28 4.31
N GLU A 460 -21.68 -19.59 4.05
CA GLU A 460 -22.74 -20.58 4.37
C GLU A 460 -23.01 -20.71 5.87
N THR A 461 -21.96 -20.59 6.69
CA THR A 461 -22.07 -20.77 8.16
C THR A 461 -22.33 -19.47 8.91
N GLY A 462 -22.19 -18.32 8.26
CA GLY A 462 -22.28 -16.99 8.89
C GLY A 462 -21.15 -16.69 9.88
N ILE A 463 -20.05 -17.46 9.82
CA ILE A 463 -18.88 -17.27 10.69
C ILE A 463 -17.91 -16.30 10.03
N SER A 464 -17.49 -15.27 10.75
CA SER A 464 -16.45 -14.34 10.29
C SER A 464 -15.11 -15.06 10.15
N ILE A 465 -14.39 -14.81 9.05
CA ILE A 465 -13.03 -15.32 8.86
C ILE A 465 -12.07 -14.31 9.51
N GLU A 466 -11.61 -14.61 10.70
CA GLU A 466 -10.65 -13.77 11.40
C GLU A 466 -9.22 -13.95 10.86
N TYR A 467 -8.90 -15.16 10.36
CA TYR A 467 -7.57 -15.55 9.90
C TYR A 467 -7.62 -16.25 8.53
N GLU A 468 -7.90 -15.48 7.48
CA GLU A 468 -8.15 -16.02 6.13
C GLU A 468 -6.96 -16.83 5.57
N GLN A 469 -5.74 -16.36 5.77
CA GLN A 469 -4.54 -17.06 5.27
C GLN A 469 -4.30 -18.36 6.03
N LEU A 470 -4.46 -18.34 7.35
CA LEU A 470 -4.31 -19.52 8.18
C LEU A 470 -5.33 -20.61 7.82
N GLU A 471 -6.61 -20.23 7.70
CA GLU A 471 -7.66 -21.17 7.28
C GLU A 471 -7.41 -21.72 5.87
N THR A 472 -6.90 -20.88 4.96
CA THR A 472 -6.50 -21.29 3.61
C THR A 472 -5.39 -22.34 3.67
N MET A 473 -4.36 -22.14 4.49
CA MET A 473 -3.26 -23.10 4.66
C MET A 473 -3.73 -24.42 5.32
N ARG A 474 -4.66 -24.35 6.27
CA ARG A 474 -5.33 -25.53 6.84
C ARG A 474 -6.08 -26.31 5.78
N GLU A 475 -6.81 -25.63 4.89
CA GLU A 475 -7.53 -26.26 3.79
C GLU A 475 -6.59 -26.88 2.76
N ILE A 476 -5.48 -26.21 2.42
CA ILE A 476 -4.43 -26.76 1.56
C ILE A 476 -3.83 -28.03 2.18
N GLY A 477 -3.58 -28.04 3.49
CA GLY A 477 -3.08 -29.22 4.20
C GLY A 477 -3.98 -30.46 4.07
N LYS A 478 -5.31 -30.27 4.04
CA LYS A 478 -6.28 -31.36 3.86
C LYS A 478 -6.21 -32.02 2.49
N THR A 479 -5.64 -31.37 1.49
CA THR A 479 -5.49 -31.91 0.14
C THR A 479 -4.48 -33.07 0.04
N GLY A 480 -3.64 -33.25 1.06
CA GLY A 480 -2.53 -34.22 1.07
C GLY A 480 -1.35 -33.85 0.17
N ARG A 481 -1.40 -32.70 -0.51
CA ARG A 481 -0.31 -32.19 -1.37
C ARG A 481 0.70 -31.32 -0.61
N VAL A 482 0.35 -30.94 0.61
CA VAL A 482 1.17 -30.08 1.47
C VAL A 482 1.07 -30.59 2.89
N LYS A 483 2.22 -30.68 3.56
CA LYS A 483 2.28 -30.89 4.99
C LYS A 483 2.33 -29.51 5.64
N PHE A 484 1.27 -29.13 6.32
CA PHE A 484 1.16 -27.88 7.06
C PHE A 484 1.17 -28.16 8.57
N ASN A 485 1.97 -27.42 9.34
CA ASN A 485 2.02 -27.52 10.79
C ASN A 485 1.92 -26.14 11.41
N GLU A 486 1.13 -26.07 12.46
CA GLU A 486 0.99 -24.92 13.34
C GLU A 486 1.77 -25.23 14.62
N HIS A 487 2.63 -24.31 15.04
CA HIS A 487 3.37 -24.39 16.27
C HIS A 487 3.04 -23.12 17.06
N GLY A 488 2.40 -23.28 18.22
CA GLY A 488 2.12 -22.21 19.19
C GLY A 488 3.17 -22.18 20.29
#